data_6436980bcaca545bf773aee3ab8b225c
#
_entry.id   6436980bcaca545bf773aee3ab8b225c
#
_cell.length_a   1.000
_cell.length_b   1.000
_cell.length_c   1.000
_cell.angle_alpha   90.00
_cell.angle_beta   90.00
_cell.angle_gamma   90.00
#
_symmetry.space_group_name_H-M   'P 1'
#
loop_
_entity.id
_entity.type
_entity.pdbx_description
1 polymer ?
#
loop_
_entity_poly.entity_id
_entity_poly.type
_entity_poly.pdbx_seq_one_letter_code
_entity_poly.pdbx_strand_id
1 'polypeptide(L)'
;MTKSSVDISLKLSIPKIIIGMTVVSFATSAPELIVSLNATLDGLPNFAIGNVLGSNIANIGLVLGIITIIYPISLKQRFYKTDFPLLIMSTVLFYYVIYTKSQISRIEGLILVIAIISILF
;
A
#
# COMPACT_ATOMS: atom_id res chain seq x y z
N MET A 1 -8.02 17.61 5.15
CA MET A 1 -9.15 16.64 5.02
C MET A 1 -10.27 17.32 4.28
N THR A 2 -10.78 16.72 3.23
CA THR A 2 -11.90 17.28 2.45
C THR A 2 -13.22 17.11 3.23
N LYS A 3 -14.16 18.06 3.08
CA LYS A 3 -15.49 17.99 3.72
C LYS A 3 -16.19 16.66 3.43
N SER A 4 -16.10 16.17 2.22
CA SER A 4 -16.68 14.89 1.78
C SER A 4 -16.18 13.67 2.57
N SER A 5 -14.88 13.61 2.95
CA SER A 5 -14.32 12.52 3.77
C SER A 5 -14.87 12.55 5.20
N VAL A 6 -15.17 13.73 5.72
CA VAL A 6 -15.80 13.91 7.05
C VAL A 6 -17.26 13.46 7.03
N ASP A 7 -18.00 13.79 5.99
CA ASP A 7 -19.41 13.40 5.85
C ASP A 7 -19.59 11.89 5.72
N ILE A 8 -18.68 11.21 5.00
CA ILE A 8 -18.64 9.74 4.91
C ILE A 8 -18.34 9.12 6.28
N SER A 9 -17.39 9.68 7.04
CA SER A 9 -17.04 9.16 8.38
C SER A 9 -18.21 9.22 9.35
N LEU A 10 -19.00 10.29 9.29
CA LEU A 10 -20.18 10.45 10.15
C LEU A 10 -21.31 9.48 9.82
N LYS A 11 -21.50 9.16 8.52
CA LYS A 11 -22.52 8.19 8.08
C LYS A 11 -22.19 6.75 8.41
N LEU A 12 -20.89 6.37 8.40
CA LEU A 12 -20.44 4.98 8.59
C LEU A 12 -19.95 4.69 10.00
N SER A 13 -20.00 5.67 10.92
CA SER A 13 -19.45 5.55 12.29
C SER A 13 -17.97 5.13 12.34
N ILE A 14 -17.22 5.39 11.25
CA ILE A 14 -15.80 5.05 11.15
C ILE A 14 -14.98 6.24 11.67
N PRO A 15 -13.93 6.02 12.47
CA PRO A 15 -13.06 7.10 12.93
C PRO A 15 -12.51 7.92 11.75
N LYS A 16 -12.65 9.25 11.81
CA LYS A 16 -12.22 10.19 10.76
C LYS A 16 -10.76 9.99 10.34
N ILE A 17 -9.91 9.55 11.28
CA ILE A 17 -8.50 9.28 11.02
C ILE A 17 -8.30 8.10 10.06
N ILE A 18 -9.13 7.05 10.16
CA ILE A 18 -9.03 5.86 9.29
C ILE A 18 -9.41 6.25 7.86
N ILE A 19 -10.51 6.98 7.68
CA ILE A 19 -10.92 7.45 6.35
C ILE A 19 -9.86 8.39 5.75
N GLY A 20 -9.33 9.32 6.57
CA GLY A 20 -8.25 10.19 6.12
C GLY A 20 -7.01 9.42 5.66
N MET A 21 -6.59 8.42 6.42
CA MET A 21 -5.44 7.59 6.07
C MET A 21 -5.69 6.74 4.82
N THR A 22 -6.85 6.09 4.68
CA THR A 22 -7.16 5.27 3.49
C THR A 22 -7.29 6.10 2.22
N VAL A 23 -7.97 7.23 2.28
CA VAL A 23 -8.11 8.15 1.13
C VAL A 23 -6.76 8.73 0.71
N VAL A 24 -5.92 9.14 1.66
CA VAL A 24 -4.58 9.66 1.37
C VAL A 24 -3.70 8.56 0.80
N SER A 25 -3.69 7.36 1.40
CA SER A 25 -2.90 6.23 0.89
C SER A 25 -3.31 5.86 -0.53
N PHE A 26 -4.61 5.80 -0.82
CA PHE A 26 -5.09 5.54 -2.18
C PHE A 26 -4.67 6.64 -3.16
N ALA A 27 -4.84 7.90 -2.77
CA ALA A 27 -4.48 9.04 -3.63
C ALA A 27 -2.98 9.11 -3.93
N THR A 28 -2.12 8.75 -2.96
CA THR A 28 -0.67 8.72 -3.16
C THR A 28 -0.20 7.54 -3.98
N SER A 29 -0.92 6.40 -3.95
CA SER A 29 -0.60 5.21 -4.73
C SER A 29 -1.28 5.17 -6.11
N ALA A 30 -2.20 6.10 -6.39
CA ALA A 30 -2.89 6.14 -7.68
C ALA A 30 -1.96 6.38 -8.89
N PRO A 31 -0.96 7.28 -8.82
CA PRO A 31 0.01 7.45 -9.91
C PRO A 31 0.77 6.16 -10.23
N GLU A 32 1.24 5.46 -9.19
CA GLU A 32 1.96 4.19 -9.34
C GLU A 32 1.07 3.10 -9.95
N LEU A 33 -0.21 3.05 -9.57
CA LEU A 33 -1.18 2.14 -10.16
C LEU A 33 -1.35 2.40 -11.66
N ILE A 34 -1.53 3.66 -12.06
CA ILE A 34 -1.70 4.04 -13.47
C ILE A 34 -0.46 3.69 -14.29
N VAL A 35 0.72 4.03 -13.79
CA VAL A 35 2.00 3.73 -14.46
C VAL A 35 2.20 2.23 -14.62
N SER A 36 1.96 1.45 -13.56
CA SER A 36 2.12 -0.01 -13.59
C SER A 36 1.08 -0.68 -14.50
N LEU A 37 -0.15 -0.17 -14.52
CA LEU A 37 -1.20 -0.68 -15.40
C LEU A 37 -0.84 -0.44 -16.88
N ASN A 38 -0.45 0.77 -17.25
CA ASN A 38 -0.03 1.09 -18.61
C ASN A 38 1.19 0.25 -19.03
N ALA A 39 2.20 0.14 -18.18
CA ALA A 39 3.36 -0.69 -18.45
C ALA A 39 2.99 -2.16 -18.69
N THR A 40 2.03 -2.69 -17.93
CA THR A 40 1.55 -4.06 -18.10
C THR A 40 0.80 -4.23 -19.43
N LEU A 41 -0.04 -3.27 -19.81
CA LEU A 41 -0.77 -3.27 -21.08
C LEU A 41 0.17 -3.13 -22.28
N ASP A 42 1.27 -2.39 -22.13
CA ASP A 42 2.33 -2.23 -23.13
C ASP A 42 3.29 -3.46 -23.21
N GLY A 43 3.02 -4.52 -22.45
CA GLY A 43 3.85 -5.74 -22.45
C GLY A 43 5.17 -5.61 -21.68
N LEU A 44 5.25 -4.67 -20.73
CA LEU A 44 6.43 -4.41 -19.88
C LEU A 44 6.18 -4.79 -18.40
N PRO A 45 5.84 -6.06 -18.08
CA PRO A 45 5.46 -6.46 -16.71
C PRO A 45 6.61 -6.27 -15.70
N ASN A 46 7.86 -6.46 -16.12
CA ASN A 46 9.01 -6.24 -15.24
C ASN A 46 9.14 -4.78 -14.80
N PHE A 47 8.80 -3.83 -15.67
CA PHE A 47 8.76 -2.42 -15.32
C PHE A 47 7.64 -2.13 -14.32
N ALA A 48 6.47 -2.74 -14.50
CA ALA A 48 5.37 -2.59 -13.54
C ALA A 48 5.75 -3.08 -12.13
N ILE A 49 6.36 -4.26 -12.03
CA ILE A 49 6.85 -4.81 -10.76
C ILE A 49 7.93 -3.89 -10.16
N GLY A 50 8.89 -3.44 -10.98
CA GLY A 50 9.96 -2.53 -10.56
C GLY A 50 9.42 -1.19 -10.04
N ASN A 51 8.38 -0.64 -10.67
CA ASN A 51 7.72 0.60 -10.23
C ASN A 51 7.08 0.43 -8.84
N VAL A 52 6.33 -0.67 -8.61
CA VAL A 52 5.70 -0.96 -7.32
C VAL A 52 6.74 -1.19 -6.21
N LEU A 53 7.77 -1.99 -6.47
CA LEU A 53 8.84 -2.24 -5.48
C LEU A 53 9.67 -0.98 -5.23
N GLY A 54 10.02 -0.25 -6.29
CA GLY A 54 10.82 0.96 -6.21
C GLY A 54 10.14 2.07 -5.41
N SER A 55 8.84 2.28 -5.60
CA SER A 55 8.08 3.26 -4.83
C SER A 55 8.04 2.91 -3.33
N ASN A 56 7.87 1.63 -2.98
CA ASN A 56 7.90 1.19 -1.58
C ASN A 56 9.29 1.39 -0.95
N ILE A 57 10.37 1.06 -1.65
CA ILE A 57 11.75 1.28 -1.20
C ILE A 57 12.01 2.77 -1.01
N ALA A 58 11.59 3.61 -1.97
CA ALA A 58 11.75 5.05 -1.87
C ALA A 58 10.95 5.64 -0.70
N ASN A 59 9.72 5.20 -0.47
CA ASN A 59 8.91 5.68 0.64
C ASN A 59 9.54 5.33 2.01
N ILE A 60 10.09 4.14 2.16
CA ILE A 60 10.72 3.71 3.43
C ILE A 60 12.14 4.29 3.54
N GLY A 61 12.98 4.11 2.52
CA GLY A 61 14.38 4.48 2.58
C GLY A 61 14.61 5.99 2.50
N LEU A 62 13.96 6.65 1.55
CA LEU A 62 14.19 8.07 1.30
C LEU A 62 13.23 8.95 2.11
N VAL A 63 11.91 8.76 1.94
CA VAL A 63 10.92 9.66 2.56
C VAL A 63 10.93 9.52 4.09
N LEU A 64 10.74 8.31 4.60
CA LEU A 64 10.75 8.06 6.04
C LEU A 64 12.14 8.32 6.64
N GLY A 65 13.21 7.98 5.93
CA GLY A 65 14.59 8.26 6.34
C GLY A 65 14.85 9.76 6.52
N ILE A 66 14.51 10.58 5.54
CA ILE A 66 14.67 12.05 5.64
C ILE A 66 13.81 12.63 6.75
N ILE A 67 12.55 12.21 6.86
CA ILE A 67 11.65 12.72 7.90
C ILE A 67 12.21 12.42 9.30
N THR A 68 12.73 11.20 9.53
CA THR A 68 13.28 10.81 10.84
C THR A 68 14.58 11.52 11.18
N ILE A 69 15.38 11.91 10.20
CA ILE A 69 16.56 12.75 10.40
C ILE A 69 16.16 14.15 10.88
N ILE A 70 15.11 14.73 10.26
CA ILE A 70 14.63 16.08 10.59
C ILE A 70 13.87 16.07 11.93
N TYR A 71 13.03 15.08 12.16
CA TYR A 71 12.21 14.96 13.36
C TYR A 71 12.06 13.49 13.79
N PRO A 72 12.53 13.13 14.99
CA PRO A 72 12.39 11.78 15.52
C PRO A 72 10.93 11.35 15.66
N ILE A 73 10.57 10.20 15.12
CA ILE A 73 9.21 9.68 15.15
C ILE A 73 9.06 8.69 16.30
N SER A 74 8.14 8.97 17.24
CA SER A 74 7.77 8.02 18.29
C SER A 74 6.74 7.04 17.78
N LEU A 75 7.11 5.76 17.69
CA LEU A 75 6.22 4.70 17.27
C LEU A 75 5.32 4.26 18.42
N LYS A 76 4.00 4.27 18.19
CA LYS A 76 3.01 3.80 19.18
C LYS A 76 3.00 2.27 19.23
N GLN A 77 2.59 1.72 20.37
CA GLN A 77 2.51 0.26 20.59
C GLN A 77 1.60 -0.46 19.56
N ARG A 78 0.59 0.23 19.03
CA ARG A 78 -0.27 -0.27 17.95
C ARG A 78 0.51 -0.58 16.68
N PHE A 79 1.50 0.25 16.32
CA PHE A 79 2.35 0.01 15.16
C PHE A 79 3.02 -1.37 15.22
N TYR A 80 3.64 -1.72 16.34
CA TYR A 80 4.33 -3.00 16.51
C TYR A 80 3.39 -4.20 16.55
N LYS A 81 2.14 -4.03 17.05
CA LYS A 81 1.18 -5.11 17.22
C LYS A 81 0.32 -5.39 16.00
N THR A 82 0.07 -4.38 15.18
CA THR A 82 -0.87 -4.48 14.06
C THR A 82 -0.22 -4.11 12.73
N ASP A 83 0.32 -2.91 12.60
CA ASP A 83 0.74 -2.36 11.30
C ASP A 83 2.00 -3.05 10.80
N PHE A 84 2.99 -3.28 11.66
CA PHE A 84 4.25 -3.92 11.31
C PHE A 84 4.09 -5.41 10.94
N PRO A 85 3.36 -6.25 11.70
CA PRO A 85 3.09 -7.63 11.28
C PRO A 85 2.32 -7.72 9.96
N LEU A 86 1.34 -6.85 9.72
CA LEU A 86 0.62 -6.79 8.44
C LEU A 86 1.54 -6.44 7.28
N LEU A 87 2.45 -5.48 7.46
CA LEU A 87 3.45 -5.13 6.46
C LEU A 87 4.33 -6.34 6.12
N ILE A 88 4.85 -7.03 7.14
CA ILE A 88 5.69 -8.22 6.93
C ILE A 88 4.90 -9.33 6.23
N MET A 89 3.69 -9.62 6.67
CA MET A 89 2.85 -10.66 6.05
C MET A 89 2.56 -10.35 4.57
N SER A 90 2.20 -9.11 4.25
CA SER A 90 1.93 -8.70 2.87
C SER A 90 3.19 -8.80 1.99
N THR A 91 4.35 -8.42 2.53
CA THR A 91 5.65 -8.52 1.83
C THR A 91 6.05 -9.98 1.58
N VAL A 92 5.89 -10.85 2.59
CA VAL A 92 6.17 -12.28 2.47
C VAL A 92 5.23 -12.94 1.47
N LEU A 93 3.93 -12.62 1.52
CA LEU A 93 2.94 -13.13 0.56
C LEU A 93 3.32 -12.72 -0.87
N PHE A 94 3.65 -11.46 -1.08
CA PHE A 94 4.07 -10.95 -2.39
C PHE A 94 5.36 -11.64 -2.87
N TYR A 95 6.36 -11.78 -2.00
CA TYR A 95 7.59 -12.49 -2.31
C TYR A 95 7.32 -13.96 -2.70
N TYR A 96 6.47 -14.65 -1.95
CA TYR A 96 6.08 -16.02 -2.25
C TYR A 96 5.44 -16.18 -3.63
N VAL A 97 4.51 -15.27 -3.98
CA VAL A 97 3.86 -15.26 -5.29
C VAL A 97 4.85 -15.08 -6.43
N ILE A 98 5.82 -14.17 -6.27
CA ILE A 98 6.85 -13.95 -7.31
C ILE A 98 7.84 -15.12 -7.39
N TYR A 99 8.23 -15.68 -6.23
CA TYR A 99 9.24 -16.76 -6.19
C TYR A 99 8.74 -18.07 -6.78
N THR A 100 7.45 -18.38 -6.59
CA THR A 100 6.88 -19.69 -6.98
C THR A 100 6.72 -19.83 -8.49
N LYS A 101 6.51 -18.74 -9.21
CA LYS A 101 6.33 -18.74 -10.66
C LYS A 101 6.88 -17.42 -11.22
N SER A 102 7.60 -17.51 -12.32
CA SER A 102 8.14 -16.32 -13.04
C SER A 102 7.05 -15.37 -13.57
N GLN A 103 5.78 -15.63 -13.31
CA GLN A 103 4.63 -14.84 -13.76
C GLN A 103 3.54 -14.87 -12.69
N ILE A 104 2.96 -13.70 -12.41
CA ILE A 104 1.78 -13.58 -11.54
C ILE A 104 0.54 -13.87 -12.38
N SER A 105 -0.20 -14.92 -12.03
CA SER A 105 -1.44 -15.28 -12.69
C SER A 105 -2.59 -14.33 -12.29
N ARG A 106 -3.65 -14.29 -13.09
CA ARG A 106 -4.85 -13.48 -12.80
C ARG A 106 -5.51 -13.88 -11.47
N ILE A 107 -5.46 -15.17 -11.12
CA ILE A 107 -6.02 -15.68 -9.86
C ILE A 107 -5.21 -15.19 -8.67
N GLU A 108 -3.88 -15.21 -8.76
CA GLU A 108 -2.98 -14.70 -7.71
C GLU A 108 -3.16 -13.19 -7.51
N GLY A 109 -3.32 -12.43 -8.62
CA GLY A 109 -3.67 -11.02 -8.56
C GLY A 109 -5.01 -10.77 -7.85
N LEU A 110 -6.03 -11.57 -8.14
CA LEU A 110 -7.34 -11.49 -7.47
C LEU A 110 -7.23 -11.78 -5.96
N ILE A 111 -6.44 -12.79 -5.57
CA ILE A 111 -6.19 -13.13 -4.17
C ILE A 111 -5.53 -11.96 -3.43
N LEU A 112 -4.55 -11.30 -4.04
CA LEU A 112 -3.89 -10.13 -3.46
C LEU A 112 -4.87 -8.96 -3.26
N VAL A 113 -5.76 -8.72 -4.22
CA VAL A 113 -6.79 -7.67 -4.10
C VAL A 113 -7.80 -8.00 -3.00
N ILE A 114 -8.26 -9.25 -2.91
CA ILE A 114 -9.18 -9.68 -1.86
C ILE A 114 -8.51 -9.59 -0.48
N ALA A 115 -7.23 -9.97 -0.38
CA ALA A 115 -6.47 -9.87 0.86
C ALA A 115 -6.38 -8.42 1.36
N ILE A 116 -6.08 -7.45 0.49
CA ILE A 116 -6.02 -6.05 0.92
C ILE A 116 -7.39 -5.50 1.31
N ILE A 117 -8.45 -5.86 0.60
CA ILE A 117 -9.82 -5.47 0.94
C ILE A 117 -10.19 -6.00 2.33
N SER A 118 -9.90 -7.27 2.62
CA SER A 118 -10.19 -7.89 3.92
C SER A 118 -9.36 -7.33 5.09
N ILE A 119 -8.23 -6.68 4.80
CA ILE A 119 -7.43 -5.99 5.82
C ILE A 119 -7.98 -4.58 6.11
N LEU A 120 -8.58 -3.94 5.10
CA LEU A 120 -9.10 -2.57 5.22
C LEU A 120 -10.48 -2.52 5.87
N PHE A 121 -11.27 -3.59 5.82
CA PHE A 121 -12.63 -3.70 6.34
C PHE A 121 -12.78 -4.80 7.38
#